data_058259eec9d7a59d4b3404ca481ffe15
#
_entry.id   058259eec9d7a59d4b3404ca481ffe15
#
_cell.length_a   1.000
_cell.length_b   1.000
_cell.length_c   1.000
_cell.angle_alpha   90.00
_cell.angle_beta   90.00
_cell.angle_gamma   90.00
#
_symmetry.space_group_name_H-M   'P 1'
#
loop_
_entity.id
_entity.type
_entity.pdbx_description
1 polymer ?
#
loop_
_entity_poly.entity_id
_entity_poly.type
_entity_poly.pdbx_seq_one_letter_code
_entity_poly.pdbx_strand_id
1 'polypeptide(L)'
;MNFDHTTLLVRDIEVGISAYRQILGREPTLRIHAEGLQSAFFVLDNATLRIASPNGAGAVGDVARAQLDERGEGLFGLVFRVDDIGRTYRRLRRLSLEPCEISDVVEQDPVQGSTHAWKRTDLPSKFSHGIPVSFASPATEMPISEASPSSVRKMDLLVVATGDPERAAILYGARLGLPLSFDQINGQSNSRLMQFPFGDMLIEVVHRPEDRSHESDRLWGIGWSVADADAARDRLLRSGRNVSDVKVGAKPNTRVFTVRDGTCNIPTLVVEHLPAHRDKAVE
;
A
#
# COMPACT_ATOMS: atom_id res chain seq x y z
N MET A 1 -3.65 -0.85 16.12
CA MET A 1 -2.79 -1.11 14.93
C MET A 1 -3.52 -0.57 13.73
N ASN A 2 -2.89 0.31 12.96
CA ASN A 2 -3.41 0.92 11.73
C ASN A 2 -2.41 0.69 10.60
N PHE A 3 -2.82 0.91 9.34
CA PHE A 3 -1.88 0.93 8.25
C PHE A 3 -1.07 2.23 8.27
N ASP A 4 0.24 2.16 8.11
CA ASP A 4 1.09 3.34 8.02
C ASP A 4 1.41 3.65 6.56
N HIS A 5 2.18 2.77 5.91
CA HIS A 5 2.53 2.98 4.51
C HIS A 5 2.88 1.68 3.78
N THR A 6 2.85 1.77 2.45
CA THR A 6 3.52 0.84 1.54
C THR A 6 4.58 1.59 0.75
N THR A 7 5.62 0.89 0.33
CA THR A 7 6.69 1.43 -0.50
C THR A 7 6.48 1.00 -1.95
N LEU A 8 6.62 1.94 -2.87
CA LEU A 8 6.80 1.70 -4.29
C LEU A 8 8.28 1.86 -4.62
N LEU A 9 8.94 0.79 -5.03
CA LEU A 9 10.31 0.83 -5.51
C LEU A 9 10.34 1.17 -7.00
N VAL A 10 11.14 2.15 -7.36
CA VAL A 10 11.36 2.60 -8.73
C VAL A 10 12.86 2.76 -9.02
N ARG A 11 13.25 2.66 -10.28
CA ARG A 11 14.65 2.89 -10.68
C ARG A 11 15.00 4.37 -10.67
N ASP A 12 14.05 5.22 -11.07
CA ASP A 12 14.19 6.68 -11.10
C ASP A 12 13.13 7.33 -10.21
N ILE A 13 13.58 8.02 -9.16
CA ILE A 13 12.69 8.65 -8.19
C ILE A 13 11.84 9.76 -8.81
N GLU A 14 12.39 10.55 -9.75
CA GLU A 14 11.66 11.67 -10.34
C GLU A 14 10.59 11.18 -11.31
N VAL A 15 10.86 10.09 -12.02
CA VAL A 15 9.85 9.42 -12.86
C VAL A 15 8.70 8.89 -11.98
N GLY A 16 9.02 8.23 -10.87
CA GLY A 16 8.02 7.74 -9.92
C GLY A 16 7.21 8.88 -9.29
N ILE A 17 7.87 9.94 -8.82
CA ILE A 17 7.20 11.13 -8.25
C ILE A 17 6.29 11.78 -9.28
N SER A 18 6.77 12.01 -10.51
CA SER A 18 5.97 12.62 -11.57
C SER A 18 4.73 11.80 -11.90
N ALA A 19 4.88 10.47 -11.97
CA ALA A 19 3.77 9.55 -12.21
C ALA A 19 2.70 9.65 -11.11
N TYR A 20 3.10 9.51 -9.85
CA TYR A 20 2.17 9.51 -8.73
C TYR A 20 1.65 10.90 -8.34
N ARG A 21 2.39 11.97 -8.62
CA ARG A 21 1.85 13.34 -8.58
C ARG A 21 0.61 13.48 -9.47
N GLN A 22 0.67 12.94 -10.68
CA GLN A 22 -0.47 12.96 -11.61
C GLN A 22 -1.59 12.02 -11.14
N ILE A 23 -1.28 10.79 -10.72
CA ILE A 23 -2.29 9.82 -10.25
C ILE A 23 -3.01 10.35 -9.01
N LEU A 24 -2.26 10.79 -8.00
CA LEU A 24 -2.81 11.23 -6.73
C LEU A 24 -3.37 12.67 -6.78
N GLY A 25 -2.90 13.50 -7.73
CA GLY A 25 -3.27 14.91 -7.79
C GLY A 25 -2.72 15.73 -6.63
N ARG A 26 -1.55 15.33 -6.10
CA ARG A 26 -0.89 15.92 -4.93
C ARG A 26 0.60 15.99 -5.13
N GLU A 27 1.27 16.91 -4.41
CA GLU A 27 2.72 16.90 -4.25
C GLU A 27 3.15 15.97 -3.11
N PRO A 28 4.36 15.40 -3.17
CA PRO A 28 4.91 14.70 -2.02
C PRO A 28 5.13 15.70 -0.87
N THR A 29 4.81 15.27 0.34
CA THR A 29 4.92 16.08 1.55
C THR A 29 6.36 16.23 2.02
N LEU A 30 7.16 15.17 1.79
CA LEU A 30 8.49 15.03 2.35
C LEU A 30 9.37 14.27 1.37
N ARG A 31 10.67 14.63 1.32
CA ARG A 31 11.73 13.87 0.66
C ARG A 31 12.82 13.54 1.67
N ILE A 32 13.35 12.35 1.62
CA ILE A 32 14.41 11.87 2.53
C ILE A 32 15.49 11.16 1.73
N HIS A 33 16.72 11.28 2.19
CA HIS A 33 17.84 10.51 1.67
C HIS A 33 18.60 9.91 2.85
N ALA A 34 18.55 8.58 2.99
CA ALA A 34 19.21 7.85 4.07
C ALA A 34 19.64 6.46 3.60
N GLU A 35 20.78 5.99 4.07
CA GLU A 35 21.32 4.63 3.87
C GLU A 35 21.31 4.14 2.39
N GLY A 36 21.67 5.05 1.46
CA GLY A 36 21.71 4.73 0.03
C GLY A 36 20.33 4.62 -0.64
N LEU A 37 19.28 5.11 0.02
CA LEU A 37 17.92 5.18 -0.50
C LEU A 37 17.41 6.60 -0.48
N GLN A 38 16.88 7.08 -1.58
CA GLN A 38 16.09 8.32 -1.63
C GLN A 38 14.60 7.97 -1.64
N SER A 39 13.80 8.78 -0.96
CA SER A 39 12.38 8.55 -0.77
C SER A 39 11.57 9.81 -0.87
N ALA A 40 10.33 9.69 -1.39
CA ALA A 40 9.33 10.73 -1.38
C ALA A 40 8.03 10.18 -0.79
N PHE A 41 7.37 10.96 0.06
CA PHE A 41 6.19 10.54 0.82
C PHE A 41 4.96 11.31 0.39
N PHE A 42 3.96 10.61 -0.11
CA PHE A 42 2.63 11.13 -0.39
C PHE A 42 1.71 10.75 0.77
N VAL A 43 1.49 11.69 1.68
CA VAL A 43 0.67 11.46 2.87
C VAL A 43 -0.80 11.70 2.53
N LEU A 44 -1.63 10.67 2.71
CA LEU A 44 -3.08 10.69 2.50
C LEU A 44 -3.82 10.69 3.83
N ASP A 45 -5.15 10.74 3.79
CA ASP A 45 -5.98 10.80 4.99
C ASP A 45 -5.85 9.54 5.88
N ASN A 46 -5.53 8.38 5.32
CA ASN A 46 -5.48 7.09 6.04
C ASN A 46 -4.20 6.29 5.88
N ALA A 47 -3.31 6.69 4.97
CA ALA A 47 -2.10 5.96 4.67
C ALA A 47 -1.08 6.85 3.97
N THR A 48 0.16 6.39 3.87
CA THR A 48 1.20 7.04 3.09
C THR A 48 1.65 6.12 1.94
N LEU A 49 1.86 6.68 0.76
CA LEU A 49 2.65 6.05 -0.28
C LEU A 49 4.08 6.58 -0.20
N ARG A 50 5.04 5.70 0.10
CA ARG A 50 6.46 5.99 -0.01
C ARG A 50 6.95 5.57 -1.40
N ILE A 51 7.45 6.48 -2.20
CA ILE A 51 8.18 6.16 -3.43
C ILE A 51 9.66 6.16 -3.09
N ALA A 52 10.38 5.11 -3.43
CA ALA A 52 11.77 4.96 -3.08
C ALA A 52 12.62 4.46 -4.26
N SER A 53 13.84 4.94 -4.34
CA SER A 53 14.82 4.56 -5.36
C SER A 53 16.21 4.48 -4.74
N PRO A 54 17.03 3.48 -5.12
CA PRO A 54 18.42 3.42 -4.68
C PRO A 54 19.21 4.67 -5.13
N ASN A 55 19.97 5.26 -4.22
CA ASN A 55 20.82 6.41 -4.52
C ASN A 55 22.07 6.42 -3.62
N GLY A 56 23.21 6.07 -4.20
CA GLY A 56 24.47 5.99 -3.48
C GLY A 56 24.66 4.66 -2.72
N ALA A 57 25.69 4.60 -1.88
CA ALA A 57 26.01 3.42 -1.09
C ALA A 57 25.20 3.38 0.22
N GLY A 58 24.84 2.19 0.66
CA GLY A 58 24.15 1.97 1.93
C GLY A 58 23.34 0.68 1.93
N ALA A 59 23.22 0.04 3.09
CA ALA A 59 22.61 -1.29 3.21
C ALA A 59 21.16 -1.34 2.73
N VAL A 60 20.37 -0.30 3.00
CA VAL A 60 18.96 -0.22 2.56
C VAL A 60 18.88 -0.03 1.04
N GLY A 61 19.75 0.81 0.47
CA GLY A 61 19.87 1.00 -0.98
C GLY A 61 20.31 -0.28 -1.71
N ASP A 62 21.19 -1.08 -1.11
CA ASP A 62 21.65 -2.35 -1.68
C ASP A 62 20.49 -3.37 -1.75
N VAL A 63 19.69 -3.48 -0.69
CA VAL A 63 18.48 -4.32 -0.66
C VAL A 63 17.48 -3.86 -1.74
N ALA A 64 17.26 -2.56 -1.87
CA ALA A 64 16.35 -2.01 -2.88
C ALA A 64 16.84 -2.29 -4.31
N ARG A 65 18.16 -2.19 -4.58
CA ARG A 65 18.75 -2.58 -5.88
C ARG A 65 18.53 -4.05 -6.20
N ALA A 66 18.85 -4.92 -5.26
CA ALA A 66 18.66 -6.36 -5.44
C ALA A 66 17.20 -6.69 -5.75
N GLN A 67 16.25 -6.05 -5.05
CA GLN A 67 14.83 -6.24 -5.29
C GLN A 67 14.39 -5.75 -6.68
N LEU A 68 14.88 -4.57 -7.10
CA LEU A 68 14.60 -4.03 -8.44
C LEU A 68 15.19 -4.89 -9.56
N ASP A 69 16.33 -5.50 -9.32
CA ASP A 69 16.97 -6.40 -10.30
C ASP A 69 16.26 -7.75 -10.38
N GLU A 70 15.75 -8.26 -9.27
CA GLU A 70 15.01 -9.52 -9.21
C GLU A 70 13.57 -9.41 -9.75
N ARG A 71 12.84 -8.34 -9.36
CA ARG A 71 11.39 -8.25 -9.59
C ARG A 71 10.95 -7.04 -10.41
N GLY A 72 11.86 -6.12 -10.69
CA GLY A 72 11.54 -4.85 -11.34
C GLY A 72 10.88 -3.85 -10.40
N GLU A 73 10.34 -2.78 -11.00
CA GLU A 73 9.58 -1.76 -10.28
C GLU A 73 8.25 -2.30 -9.78
N GLY A 74 7.85 -1.90 -8.57
CA GLY A 74 6.61 -2.37 -7.98
C GLY A 74 6.45 -2.08 -6.49
N LEU A 75 5.32 -2.50 -5.93
CA LEU A 75 5.04 -2.37 -4.50
C LEU A 75 5.96 -3.30 -3.70
N PHE A 76 6.49 -2.76 -2.59
CA PHE A 76 7.44 -3.43 -1.74
C PHE A 76 7.15 -3.15 -0.26
N GLY A 77 6.65 -4.16 0.43
CA GLY A 77 6.46 -4.14 1.87
C GLY A 77 5.22 -3.40 2.39
N LEU A 78 4.83 -3.80 3.56
CA LEU A 78 3.72 -3.26 4.35
C LEU A 78 4.26 -2.78 5.69
N VAL A 79 3.94 -1.56 6.08
CA VAL A 79 4.27 -1.03 7.39
C VAL A 79 2.99 -0.75 8.15
N PHE A 80 2.88 -1.32 9.35
CA PHE A 80 1.76 -1.15 10.25
C PHE A 80 2.14 -0.21 11.39
N ARG A 81 1.31 0.80 11.62
CA ARG A 81 1.43 1.72 12.74
C ARG A 81 0.90 1.07 14.01
N VAL A 82 1.67 1.17 15.08
CA VAL A 82 1.30 0.69 16.40
C VAL A 82 1.58 1.76 17.47
N ASP A 83 0.75 1.80 18.50
CA ASP A 83 0.89 2.79 19.58
C ASP A 83 2.02 2.40 20.55
N ASP A 84 2.20 1.08 20.76
CA ASP A 84 3.23 0.52 21.64
C ASP A 84 4.01 -0.58 20.91
N ILE A 85 5.19 -0.24 20.43
CA ILE A 85 6.06 -1.16 19.71
C ILE A 85 6.55 -2.31 20.60
N GLY A 86 6.82 -2.06 21.88
CA GLY A 86 7.26 -3.07 22.85
C GLY A 86 6.17 -4.12 23.12
N ARG A 87 4.91 -3.69 23.24
CA ARG A 87 3.76 -4.60 23.36
C ARG A 87 3.59 -5.43 22.10
N THR A 88 3.73 -4.79 20.92
CA THR A 88 3.64 -5.46 19.62
C THR A 88 4.76 -6.50 19.49
N TYR A 89 5.99 -6.15 19.77
CA TYR A 89 7.15 -7.05 19.74
C TYR A 89 6.92 -8.29 20.64
N ARG A 90 6.50 -8.09 21.90
CA ARG A 90 6.18 -9.21 22.80
C ARG A 90 5.04 -10.10 22.29
N ARG A 91 4.02 -9.50 21.63
CA ARG A 91 2.93 -10.27 21.00
C ARG A 91 3.44 -11.12 19.85
N LEU A 92 4.24 -10.55 18.94
CA LEU A 92 4.82 -11.26 17.80
C LEU A 92 5.70 -12.44 18.26
N ARG A 93 6.51 -12.24 19.29
CA ARG A 93 7.30 -13.31 19.90
C ARG A 93 6.45 -14.45 20.46
N ARG A 94 5.35 -14.13 21.16
CA ARG A 94 4.41 -15.16 21.65
C ARG A 94 3.74 -15.95 20.53
N LEU A 95 3.60 -15.36 19.36
CA LEU A 95 3.09 -16.03 18.16
C LEU A 95 4.19 -16.78 17.39
N SER A 96 5.40 -16.88 17.95
CA SER A 96 6.57 -17.51 17.32
C SER A 96 6.92 -16.92 15.95
N LEU A 97 6.74 -15.61 15.77
CA LEU A 97 7.04 -14.88 14.54
C LEU A 97 8.46 -14.32 14.49
N GLU A 98 9.26 -14.52 15.54
CA GLU A 98 10.69 -14.16 15.63
C GLU A 98 10.98 -12.74 15.11
N PRO A 99 10.28 -11.68 15.58
CA PRO A 99 10.51 -10.33 15.07
C PRO A 99 11.95 -9.90 15.33
N CYS A 100 12.50 -9.09 14.42
CA CYS A 100 13.79 -8.45 14.62
C CYS A 100 13.78 -7.58 15.89
N GLU A 101 14.93 -7.36 16.51
CA GLU A 101 15.01 -6.45 17.66
C GLU A 101 14.50 -5.06 17.29
N ILE A 102 13.89 -4.38 18.27
CA ILE A 102 13.37 -3.02 18.07
C ILE A 102 14.55 -2.09 17.80
N SER A 103 14.49 -1.36 16.70
CA SER A 103 15.48 -0.34 16.33
C SER A 103 14.87 1.05 16.33
N ASP A 104 15.70 2.03 16.65
CA ASP A 104 15.39 3.45 16.42
C ASP A 104 15.80 3.81 15.00
N VAL A 105 14.86 4.37 14.23
CA VAL A 105 15.11 4.88 12.89
C VAL A 105 14.95 6.38 12.91
N VAL A 106 15.95 7.09 12.41
CA VAL A 106 15.95 8.55 12.30
C VAL A 106 16.29 8.91 10.87
N GLU A 107 15.39 9.59 10.19
CA GLU A 107 15.59 10.08 8.84
C GLU A 107 15.49 11.62 8.84
N GLN A 108 16.33 12.27 8.07
CA GLN A 108 16.37 13.72 7.98
C GLN A 108 16.01 14.18 6.58
N ASP A 109 15.13 15.18 6.50
CA ASP A 109 14.86 15.90 5.27
C ASP A 109 16.06 16.78 4.91
N PRO A 110 16.75 16.54 3.78
CA PRO A 110 17.93 17.31 3.41
C PRO A 110 17.61 18.75 2.98
N VAL A 111 16.34 19.06 2.68
CA VAL A 111 15.89 20.38 2.20
C VAL A 111 15.36 21.22 3.34
N GLN A 112 14.45 20.66 4.15
CA GLN A 112 13.79 21.37 5.25
C GLN A 112 14.52 21.22 6.58
N GLY A 113 15.47 20.26 6.68
CA GLY A 113 16.19 19.96 7.91
C GLY A 113 15.34 19.31 9.01
N SER A 114 14.08 19.02 8.73
CA SER A 114 13.20 18.33 9.67
C SER A 114 13.64 16.89 9.88
N THR A 115 13.47 16.39 11.10
CA THR A 115 13.85 15.03 11.48
C THR A 115 12.59 14.22 11.74
N HIS A 116 12.51 13.04 11.13
CA HIS A 116 11.47 12.05 11.38
C HIS A 116 12.07 10.85 12.10
N ALA A 117 11.49 10.50 13.23
CA ALA A 117 11.97 9.41 14.07
C ALA A 117 10.84 8.44 14.37
N TRP A 118 11.14 7.15 14.34
CA TRP A 118 10.23 6.09 14.77
C TRP A 118 10.99 4.90 15.33
N LYS A 119 10.30 4.12 16.15
CA LYS A 119 10.76 2.79 16.54
C LYS A 119 10.16 1.75 15.62
N ARG A 120 10.95 0.78 15.21
CA ARG A 120 10.56 -0.22 14.19
C ARG A 120 10.98 -1.63 14.65
N THR A 121 10.16 -2.62 14.29
CA THR A 121 10.51 -4.04 14.28
C THR A 121 9.99 -4.69 13.00
N ASP A 122 10.75 -5.62 12.46
CA ASP A 122 10.46 -6.28 11.18
C ASP A 122 10.14 -7.75 11.40
N LEU A 123 9.24 -8.29 10.59
CA LEU A 123 9.05 -9.74 10.48
C LEU A 123 10.06 -10.32 9.50
N PRO A 124 10.76 -11.42 9.86
CA PRO A 124 11.54 -12.18 8.89
C PRO A 124 10.66 -12.66 7.73
N SER A 125 11.18 -12.58 6.51
CA SER A 125 10.44 -12.90 5.27
C SER A 125 9.84 -14.30 5.23
N LYS A 126 10.44 -15.26 5.95
CA LYS A 126 9.89 -16.61 6.12
C LYS A 126 8.50 -16.65 6.75
N PHE A 127 8.14 -15.65 7.58
CA PHE A 127 6.82 -15.55 8.22
C PHE A 127 5.83 -14.69 7.46
N SER A 128 6.31 -13.78 6.61
CA SER A 128 5.51 -12.91 5.77
C SER A 128 5.47 -13.35 4.31
N HIS A 129 6.01 -14.55 4.05
CA HIS A 129 5.95 -15.23 2.75
C HIS A 129 6.50 -14.41 1.57
N GLY A 130 7.56 -13.63 1.83
CA GLY A 130 8.24 -12.85 0.81
C GLY A 130 7.82 -11.38 0.72
N ILE A 131 6.73 -10.97 1.36
CA ILE A 131 6.37 -9.55 1.50
C ILE A 131 7.03 -9.01 2.76
N PRO A 132 7.92 -8.00 2.71
CA PRO A 132 8.43 -7.36 3.91
C PRO A 132 7.29 -6.76 4.74
N VAL A 133 7.19 -7.14 5.99
CA VAL A 133 6.20 -6.63 6.94
C VAL A 133 6.92 -6.02 8.13
N SER A 134 6.59 -4.78 8.43
CA SER A 134 7.18 -4.02 9.54
C SER A 134 6.09 -3.44 10.44
N PHE A 135 6.45 -3.19 11.68
CA PHE A 135 5.64 -2.45 12.64
C PHE A 135 6.42 -1.22 13.08
N ALA A 136 5.77 -0.07 13.07
CA ALA A 136 6.40 1.20 13.40
C ALA A 136 5.55 1.98 14.41
N SER A 137 6.23 2.65 15.35
CA SER A 137 5.62 3.61 16.26
C SER A 137 6.29 4.95 16.01
N PRO A 138 5.64 5.86 15.23
CA PRO A 138 6.22 7.15 14.89
C PRO A 138 6.24 8.07 16.11
N ALA A 139 7.32 8.85 16.22
CA ALA A 139 7.45 9.89 17.25
C ALA A 139 6.78 11.21 16.82
N THR A 140 6.65 11.42 15.49
CA THR A 140 6.07 12.63 14.90
C THR A 140 5.12 12.28 13.77
N GLU A 141 4.04 13.06 13.62
CA GLU A 141 3.13 12.92 12.49
C GLU A 141 3.67 13.70 11.28
N MET A 142 3.50 13.11 10.10
CA MET A 142 3.76 13.81 8.85
C MET A 142 2.53 14.64 8.44
N PRO A 143 2.70 15.88 7.98
CA PRO A 143 1.57 16.68 7.52
C PRO A 143 0.95 16.08 6.25
N ILE A 144 -0.37 16.13 6.16
CA ILE A 144 -1.10 15.74 4.94
C ILE A 144 -0.95 16.87 3.92
N SER A 145 -0.58 16.53 2.68
CA SER A 145 -0.53 17.52 1.60
C SER A 145 -1.94 17.98 1.19
N GLU A 146 -2.06 19.23 0.76
CA GLU A 146 -3.32 19.77 0.27
C GLU A 146 -3.89 18.94 -0.89
N ALA A 147 -5.19 18.77 -0.90
CA ALA A 147 -5.92 18.01 -1.91
C ALA A 147 -7.02 18.85 -2.55
N SER A 148 -7.10 18.82 -3.86
CA SER A 148 -8.24 19.33 -4.62
C SER A 148 -9.42 18.33 -4.54
N PRO A 149 -10.64 18.73 -4.87
CA PRO A 149 -11.78 17.80 -4.93
C PRO A 149 -11.57 16.59 -5.86
N SER A 150 -10.75 16.74 -6.92
CA SER A 150 -10.42 15.67 -7.86
C SER A 150 -9.21 14.83 -7.46
N SER A 151 -8.55 15.14 -6.34
CA SER A 151 -7.38 14.42 -5.85
C SER A 151 -7.78 13.14 -5.13
N VAL A 152 -6.86 12.18 -5.11
CA VAL A 152 -6.99 10.99 -4.25
C VAL A 152 -6.96 11.44 -2.79
N ARG A 153 -7.89 10.93 -1.99
CA ARG A 153 -7.97 11.22 -0.56
C ARG A 153 -7.38 10.09 0.29
N LYS A 154 -7.67 8.86 -0.08
CA LYS A 154 -7.34 7.67 0.71
C LYS A 154 -6.79 6.55 -0.16
N MET A 155 -6.03 5.68 0.44
CA MET A 155 -5.80 4.34 -0.08
C MET A 155 -7.03 3.49 0.23
N ASP A 156 -7.70 2.94 -0.79
CA ASP A 156 -8.91 2.13 -0.64
C ASP A 156 -8.56 0.68 -0.36
N LEU A 157 -7.64 0.14 -1.14
CA LEU A 157 -7.20 -1.25 -0.99
C LEU A 157 -5.76 -1.47 -1.44
N LEU A 158 -5.15 -2.52 -0.88
CA LEU A 158 -3.92 -3.15 -1.37
C LEU A 158 -4.21 -4.59 -1.73
N VAL A 159 -3.71 -5.03 -2.88
CA VAL A 159 -3.89 -6.39 -3.36
C VAL A 159 -2.61 -7.20 -3.16
N VAL A 160 -2.77 -8.34 -2.54
CA VAL A 160 -1.75 -9.37 -2.36
C VAL A 160 -2.07 -10.53 -3.30
N ALA A 161 -1.16 -10.88 -4.19
CA ALA A 161 -1.22 -12.11 -4.95
C ALA A 161 -0.48 -13.22 -4.20
N THR A 162 -1.13 -14.36 -3.98
CA THR A 162 -0.58 -15.50 -3.23
C THR A 162 -0.65 -16.80 -4.02
N GLY A 163 0.39 -17.61 -3.90
CA GLY A 163 0.38 -18.99 -4.37
C GLY A 163 -0.31 -19.97 -3.42
N ASP A 164 -0.51 -19.55 -2.14
CA ASP A 164 -1.10 -20.38 -1.08
C ASP A 164 -2.09 -19.55 -0.25
N PRO A 165 -3.39 -19.60 -0.57
CA PRO A 165 -4.40 -18.79 0.11
C PRO A 165 -4.61 -19.16 1.57
N GLU A 166 -4.39 -20.43 1.97
CA GLU A 166 -4.51 -20.83 3.37
C GLU A 166 -3.39 -20.22 4.22
N ARG A 167 -2.17 -20.23 3.70
CA ARG A 167 -1.01 -19.58 4.33
C ARG A 167 -1.25 -18.08 4.50
N ALA A 168 -1.78 -17.42 3.47
CA ALA A 168 -2.12 -16.00 3.53
C ALA A 168 -3.22 -15.73 4.56
N ALA A 169 -4.28 -16.56 4.62
CA ALA A 169 -5.34 -16.45 5.61
C ALA A 169 -4.82 -16.58 7.06
N ILE A 170 -3.87 -17.51 7.28
CA ILE A 170 -3.20 -17.67 8.58
C ILE A 170 -2.40 -16.40 8.94
N LEU A 171 -1.65 -15.84 7.99
CA LEU A 171 -0.85 -14.63 8.24
C LEU A 171 -1.75 -13.45 8.59
N TYR A 172 -2.62 -13.05 7.65
CA TYR A 172 -3.43 -11.83 7.81
C TYR A 172 -4.49 -11.99 8.90
N GLY A 173 -5.20 -13.11 8.92
CA GLY A 173 -6.26 -13.38 9.88
C GLY A 173 -5.72 -13.76 11.26
N ALA A 174 -5.16 -14.95 11.40
CA ALA A 174 -4.83 -15.49 12.71
C ALA A 174 -3.64 -14.79 13.39
N ARG A 175 -2.58 -14.47 12.64
CA ARG A 175 -1.35 -13.91 13.22
C ARG A 175 -1.39 -12.40 13.34
N LEU A 176 -1.79 -11.69 12.29
CA LEU A 176 -1.92 -10.23 12.33
C LEU A 176 -3.22 -9.77 13.01
N GLY A 177 -4.25 -10.64 13.04
CA GLY A 177 -5.52 -10.37 13.72
C GLY A 177 -6.47 -9.50 12.92
N LEU A 178 -6.36 -9.51 11.59
CA LEU A 178 -7.28 -8.79 10.72
C LEU A 178 -8.58 -9.62 10.56
N PRO A 179 -9.76 -9.02 10.64
CA PRO A 179 -11.01 -9.75 10.44
C PRO A 179 -11.14 -10.19 8.96
N LEU A 180 -11.49 -11.46 8.74
CA LEU A 180 -11.85 -11.96 7.41
C LEU A 180 -13.34 -11.63 7.17
N SER A 181 -13.62 -10.71 6.25
CA SER A 181 -14.99 -10.26 5.93
C SER A 181 -15.58 -10.89 4.68
N PHE A 182 -14.72 -11.44 3.82
CA PHE A 182 -15.12 -12.04 2.56
C PHE A 182 -14.14 -13.15 2.18
N ASP A 183 -14.66 -14.28 1.73
CA ASP A 183 -13.89 -15.41 1.25
C ASP A 183 -14.72 -16.19 0.23
N GLN A 184 -14.38 -16.08 -1.04
CA GLN A 184 -15.11 -16.75 -2.10
C GLN A 184 -14.19 -17.29 -3.19
N ILE A 185 -14.59 -18.44 -3.73
CA ILE A 185 -13.97 -19.06 -4.91
C ILE A 185 -14.88 -18.80 -6.11
N ASN A 186 -14.32 -18.20 -7.15
CA ASN A 186 -15.00 -18.07 -8.43
C ASN A 186 -14.99 -19.43 -9.13
N GLY A 187 -16.17 -20.03 -9.31
CA GLY A 187 -16.30 -21.35 -9.89
C GLY A 187 -15.86 -21.49 -11.35
N GLN A 188 -15.79 -20.39 -12.10
CA GLN A 188 -15.35 -20.40 -13.51
C GLN A 188 -13.81 -20.32 -13.63
N SER A 189 -13.19 -19.40 -12.90
CA SER A 189 -11.74 -19.16 -12.96
C SER A 189 -10.97 -19.93 -11.90
N ASN A 190 -11.64 -20.56 -10.95
CA ASN A 190 -11.05 -21.19 -9.76
C ASN A 190 -10.10 -20.24 -8.98
N SER A 191 -10.30 -18.93 -9.13
CA SER A 191 -9.62 -17.93 -8.33
C SER A 191 -10.32 -17.74 -6.99
N ARG A 192 -9.56 -17.55 -5.90
CA ARG A 192 -10.09 -17.26 -4.57
C ARG A 192 -9.78 -15.82 -4.20
N LEU A 193 -10.76 -15.13 -3.67
CA LEU A 193 -10.66 -13.77 -3.20
C LEU A 193 -11.00 -13.73 -1.72
N MET A 194 -10.08 -13.24 -0.90
CA MET A 194 -10.27 -12.99 0.52
C MET A 194 -10.10 -11.50 0.82
N GLN A 195 -10.92 -10.97 1.73
CA GLN A 195 -10.87 -9.56 2.10
C GLN A 195 -10.71 -9.39 3.60
N PHE A 196 -9.72 -8.61 3.99
CA PHE A 196 -9.38 -8.28 5.36
C PHE A 196 -9.50 -6.76 5.55
N PRO A 197 -10.65 -6.25 6.04
CA PRO A 197 -10.82 -4.85 6.41
C PRO A 197 -9.79 -4.43 7.45
N PHE A 198 -9.24 -3.23 7.29
CA PHE A 198 -8.22 -2.71 8.18
C PHE A 198 -8.34 -1.19 8.30
N GLY A 199 -8.99 -0.73 9.37
CA GLY A 199 -9.43 0.65 9.46
C GLY A 199 -10.44 0.96 8.37
N ASP A 200 -10.18 1.98 7.57
CA ASP A 200 -11.00 2.37 6.42
C ASP A 200 -10.36 1.96 5.06
N MET A 201 -9.45 1.02 5.08
CA MET A 201 -8.88 0.39 3.89
C MET A 201 -9.06 -1.13 3.93
N LEU A 202 -8.67 -1.80 2.85
CA LEU A 202 -8.83 -3.23 2.65
C LEU A 202 -7.51 -3.87 2.21
N ILE A 203 -7.11 -4.96 2.83
CA ILE A 203 -6.14 -5.90 2.26
C ILE A 203 -6.93 -6.98 1.53
N GLU A 204 -6.76 -7.03 0.22
CA GLU A 204 -7.39 -8.01 -0.65
C GLU A 204 -6.36 -9.07 -1.05
N VAL A 205 -6.62 -10.33 -0.72
CA VAL A 205 -5.73 -11.44 -1.06
C VAL A 205 -6.37 -12.21 -2.19
N VAL A 206 -5.64 -12.30 -3.31
CA VAL A 206 -6.10 -12.97 -4.52
C VAL A 206 -5.20 -14.17 -4.77
N HIS A 207 -5.81 -15.33 -4.94
CA HIS A 207 -5.18 -16.53 -5.46
C HIS A 207 -5.76 -16.87 -6.82
N ARG A 208 -4.90 -17.13 -7.80
CA ARG A 208 -5.26 -17.66 -9.11
C ARG A 208 -4.58 -19.00 -9.33
N PRO A 209 -5.14 -19.92 -10.15
CA PRO A 209 -4.51 -21.19 -10.40
C PRO A 209 -3.05 -21.09 -10.89
N GLU A 210 -2.74 -20.10 -11.70
CA GLU A 210 -1.39 -19.81 -12.22
C GLU A 210 -0.42 -19.31 -11.14
N ASP A 211 -0.93 -18.72 -10.04
CA ASP A 211 -0.08 -18.21 -8.95
C ASP A 211 0.51 -19.34 -8.07
N ARG A 212 0.04 -20.59 -8.21
CA ARG A 212 0.55 -21.76 -7.47
C ARG A 212 2.03 -22.04 -7.71
N SER A 213 2.58 -21.59 -8.81
CA SER A 213 4.00 -21.69 -9.10
C SER A 213 4.88 -20.71 -8.33
N HIS A 214 4.28 -19.72 -7.65
CA HIS A 214 5.02 -18.73 -6.88
C HIS A 214 5.19 -19.17 -5.42
N GLU A 215 6.43 -19.35 -5.01
CA GLU A 215 6.78 -19.69 -3.61
C GLU A 215 6.53 -18.51 -2.66
N SER A 216 6.62 -17.29 -3.18
CA SER A 216 6.46 -16.05 -2.43
C SER A 216 5.20 -15.30 -2.81
N ASP A 217 4.55 -14.71 -1.82
CA ASP A 217 3.48 -13.73 -2.02
C ASP A 217 4.08 -12.42 -2.56
N ARG A 218 3.25 -11.62 -3.25
CA ARG A 218 3.67 -10.30 -3.75
C ARG A 218 2.55 -9.29 -3.59
N LEU A 219 2.92 -8.05 -3.35
CA LEU A 219 2.01 -6.92 -3.52
C LEU A 219 1.80 -6.72 -5.02
N TRP A 220 0.53 -6.75 -5.45
CA TRP A 220 0.22 -6.78 -6.88
C TRP A 220 -0.46 -5.52 -7.38
N GLY A 221 -1.39 -4.93 -6.61
CA GLY A 221 -2.20 -3.82 -7.06
C GLY A 221 -2.59 -2.87 -5.94
N ILE A 222 -3.11 -1.71 -6.31
CA ILE A 222 -3.54 -0.67 -5.39
C ILE A 222 -4.83 -0.03 -5.86
N GLY A 223 -5.73 0.27 -4.92
CA GLY A 223 -6.93 1.04 -5.13
C GLY A 223 -6.87 2.37 -4.40
N TRP A 224 -7.32 3.43 -5.06
CA TRP A 224 -7.34 4.79 -4.54
C TRP A 224 -8.76 5.30 -4.42
N SER A 225 -9.11 5.91 -3.30
CA SER A 225 -10.42 6.52 -3.08
C SER A 225 -10.41 8.00 -3.45
N VAL A 226 -11.41 8.42 -4.21
CA VAL A 226 -11.67 9.80 -4.62
C VAL A 226 -13.08 10.23 -4.21
N ALA A 227 -13.31 11.54 -4.13
CA ALA A 227 -14.64 12.07 -3.86
C ALA A 227 -15.55 12.07 -5.10
N ASP A 228 -14.95 12.15 -6.30
CA ASP A 228 -15.67 12.23 -7.58
C ASP A 228 -14.82 11.52 -8.67
N ALA A 229 -15.31 10.39 -9.16
CA ALA A 229 -14.61 9.58 -10.15
C ALA A 229 -14.52 10.26 -11.52
N ASP A 230 -15.54 11.01 -11.94
CA ASP A 230 -15.51 11.72 -13.22
C ASP A 230 -14.50 12.87 -13.19
N ALA A 231 -14.50 13.68 -12.12
CA ALA A 231 -13.53 14.75 -11.95
C ALA A 231 -12.07 14.24 -11.87
N ALA A 232 -11.86 13.12 -11.19
CA ALA A 232 -10.54 12.49 -11.10
C ALA A 232 -10.09 11.92 -12.46
N ARG A 233 -10.99 11.27 -13.18
CA ARG A 233 -10.74 10.76 -14.53
C ARG A 233 -10.38 11.88 -15.50
N ASP A 234 -11.17 12.96 -15.52
CA ASP A 234 -10.93 14.11 -16.38
C ASP A 234 -9.59 14.80 -16.10
N ARG A 235 -9.19 14.85 -14.83
CA ARG A 235 -7.86 15.35 -14.45
C ARG A 235 -6.74 14.48 -15.05
N LEU A 236 -6.88 13.17 -14.95
CA LEU A 236 -5.89 12.22 -15.48
C LEU A 236 -5.84 12.26 -17.02
N LEU A 237 -6.97 12.34 -17.70
CA LEU A 237 -7.02 12.52 -19.17
C LEU A 237 -6.33 13.81 -19.59
N ARG A 238 -6.58 14.93 -18.93
CA ARG A 238 -5.90 16.22 -19.21
C ARG A 238 -4.39 16.16 -18.97
N SER A 239 -3.91 15.29 -18.07
CA SER A 239 -2.48 15.05 -17.87
C SER A 239 -1.88 14.04 -18.86
N GLY A 240 -2.65 13.58 -19.84
CA GLY A 240 -2.22 12.64 -20.89
C GLY A 240 -2.21 11.17 -20.48
N ARG A 241 -2.86 10.81 -19.35
CA ARG A 241 -2.93 9.42 -18.89
C ARG A 241 -3.99 8.62 -19.62
N ASN A 242 -3.68 7.36 -19.92
CA ASN A 242 -4.64 6.40 -20.42
C ASN A 242 -5.45 5.83 -19.26
N VAL A 243 -6.75 6.09 -19.26
CA VAL A 243 -7.68 5.61 -18.22
C VAL A 243 -8.90 4.98 -18.87
N SER A 244 -9.55 4.04 -18.18
CA SER A 244 -10.82 3.48 -18.64
C SER A 244 -11.97 4.46 -18.45
N ASP A 245 -13.14 4.14 -19.02
CA ASP A 245 -14.37 4.81 -18.62
C ASP A 245 -14.74 4.49 -17.18
N VAL A 246 -15.46 5.42 -16.54
CA VAL A 246 -16.05 5.19 -15.22
C VAL A 246 -17.22 4.22 -15.40
N LYS A 247 -17.27 3.19 -14.54
CA LYS A 247 -18.33 2.19 -14.53
C LYS A 247 -18.76 1.87 -13.09
N VAL A 248 -19.90 1.22 -12.94
CA VAL A 248 -20.33 0.68 -11.66
C VAL A 248 -19.32 -0.36 -11.19
N GLY A 249 -18.87 -0.25 -9.94
CA GLY A 249 -17.93 -1.19 -9.34
C GLY A 249 -18.59 -2.51 -8.96
N ALA A 250 -17.77 -3.52 -8.69
CA ALA A 250 -18.24 -4.82 -8.20
C ALA A 250 -18.82 -4.73 -6.76
N LYS A 251 -18.31 -3.81 -5.96
CA LYS A 251 -18.90 -3.51 -4.64
C LYS A 251 -20.13 -2.63 -4.80
N PRO A 252 -21.21 -2.85 -4.03
CA PRO A 252 -22.36 -1.97 -4.01
C PRO A 252 -21.98 -0.52 -3.73
N ASN A 253 -22.69 0.42 -4.36
CA ASN A 253 -22.49 1.85 -4.18
C ASN A 253 -21.08 2.32 -4.48
N THR A 254 -20.42 1.74 -5.49
CA THR A 254 -19.12 2.20 -5.97
C THR A 254 -19.14 2.51 -7.45
N ARG A 255 -18.34 3.49 -7.85
CA ARG A 255 -17.99 3.81 -9.24
C ARG A 255 -16.48 3.70 -9.38
N VAL A 256 -16.01 3.08 -10.44
CA VAL A 256 -14.60 2.76 -10.58
C VAL A 256 -14.09 3.03 -11.99
N PHE A 257 -12.80 3.34 -12.09
CA PHE A 257 -12.06 3.30 -13.33
C PHE A 257 -10.61 2.83 -13.09
N THR A 258 -9.95 2.38 -14.15
CA THR A 258 -8.57 1.87 -14.10
C THR A 258 -7.63 2.87 -14.75
N VAL A 259 -6.48 3.12 -14.11
CA VAL A 259 -5.34 3.82 -14.72
C VAL A 259 -4.46 2.78 -15.40
N ARG A 260 -4.21 2.93 -16.70
CA ARG A 260 -3.59 1.90 -17.54
C ARG A 260 -2.12 2.13 -17.84
N ASP A 261 -1.63 3.34 -17.60
CA ASP A 261 -0.24 3.72 -17.84
C ASP A 261 0.33 4.62 -16.74
N GLY A 262 1.65 4.78 -16.74
CA GLY A 262 2.35 5.64 -15.79
C GLY A 262 2.17 5.23 -14.33
N THR A 263 1.95 3.95 -14.06
CA THR A 263 1.69 3.40 -12.73
C THR A 263 2.90 2.69 -12.12
N CYS A 264 4.08 2.77 -12.76
CA CYS A 264 5.27 2.01 -12.36
C CYS A 264 4.96 0.50 -12.21
N ASN A 265 4.30 -0.07 -13.22
CA ASN A 265 3.87 -1.47 -13.30
C ASN A 265 2.84 -1.92 -12.25
N ILE A 266 2.17 -1.00 -11.55
CA ILE A 266 1.17 -1.34 -10.54
C ILE A 266 -0.23 -1.29 -11.16
N PRO A 267 -0.99 -2.39 -11.21
CA PRO A 267 -2.42 -2.36 -11.47
C PRO A 267 -3.13 -1.39 -10.54
N THR A 268 -3.74 -0.36 -11.11
CA THR A 268 -4.23 0.79 -10.35
C THR A 268 -5.70 1.03 -10.61
N LEU A 269 -6.50 0.93 -9.55
CA LEU A 269 -7.93 1.20 -9.54
C LEU A 269 -8.22 2.52 -8.84
N VAL A 270 -9.16 3.29 -9.34
CA VAL A 270 -9.71 4.47 -8.66
C VAL A 270 -11.17 4.20 -8.34
N VAL A 271 -11.57 4.48 -7.11
CA VAL A 271 -12.87 4.14 -6.53
C VAL A 271 -13.52 5.39 -5.95
N GLU A 272 -14.76 5.63 -6.31
CA GLU A 272 -15.67 6.53 -5.62
C GLU A 272 -16.68 5.70 -4.83
N HIS A 273 -16.83 5.99 -3.55
CA HIS A 273 -17.86 5.41 -2.69
C HIS A 273 -19.06 6.33 -2.63
N LEU A 274 -20.18 5.88 -3.18
CA LEU A 274 -21.44 6.63 -3.14
C LEU A 274 -22.12 6.46 -1.78
N PRO A 275 -22.86 7.46 -1.30
CA PRO A 275 -23.69 7.31 -0.11
C PRO A 275 -24.66 6.13 -0.29
N ALA A 276 -24.80 5.31 0.74
CA ALA A 276 -25.85 4.29 0.73
C ALA A 276 -27.21 4.98 0.52
N HIS A 277 -27.98 4.54 -0.48
CA HIS A 277 -29.38 4.98 -0.61
C HIS A 277 -30.09 4.61 0.70
N ARG A 278 -30.48 5.61 1.49
CA ARG A 278 -31.49 5.39 2.52
C ARG A 278 -32.77 5.08 1.76
N ASP A 279 -33.16 3.81 1.71
CA ASP A 279 -34.53 3.46 1.34
C ASP A 279 -35.43 4.34 2.21
N LYS A 280 -36.18 5.23 1.55
CA LYS A 280 -37.27 5.91 2.23
C LYS A 280 -38.19 4.80 2.68
N ALA A 281 -38.26 4.58 4.00
CA ALA A 281 -39.30 3.78 4.58
C ALA A 281 -40.60 4.29 3.97
N VAL A 282 -41.28 3.41 3.23
CA VAL A 282 -42.65 3.65 2.76
C VAL A 282 -43.49 3.59 4.01
N GLU A 283 -44.04 4.76 4.43
CA GLU A 283 -45.08 4.85 5.42
C GLU A 283 -46.38 4.21 4.88
#